data_1cc4149ecd60f88bca5a1131e9ab4c77
#
_entry.id   1cc4149ecd60f88bca5a1131e9ab4c77
#
_cell.length_a   1.000
_cell.length_b   1.000
_cell.length_c   1.000
_cell.angle_alpha   90.00
_cell.angle_beta   90.00
_cell.angle_gamma   90.00
#
_symmetry.space_group_name_H-M   'P 1'
#
loop_
_entity.id
_entity.type
_entity.pdbx_description
1 polymer ?
#
loop_
_entity_poly.entity_id
_entity_poly.type
_entity_poly.pdbx_seq_one_letter_code
_entity_poly.pdbx_strand_id
1 'polypeptide(L)'
;MRAAVFREVGQPLSLEDIPVPRPGAHQALIKVGRCGFCATDVAMTSGVGMNFPLGAAIGHEYCGEVVELGPDVTRLKVGDIVAGMPEGGCGTCPACLAGRPFDCFDGFTMMLGGFGEYTLVDERFAVRLPAGLSLTDGALVEPIASARRGAQMAPIDKDSRILILGAGAMGGGAAYWSRLRGGRKIVTSARSAWRADLMKEMGASEYLLAHELGEKLSGALGSAPDVVFECSGAPGMLAAAIDAVAVGGTVVCIGICTSPETLLLPQASYKEVSLRFTAAYSVADFQATVDAFDRGAVEPRKLVDRIIGLDEVPDHLENMRQGKTNGNKVHVDPTIAGGDH
;
A
#
# COMPACT_ATOMS: atom_id res chain seq x y z
N MET A 1 24.22 -0.05 -12.13
CA MET A 1 23.12 0.81 -11.73
C MET A 1 23.20 1.15 -10.25
N ARG A 2 22.84 2.37 -9.86
CA ARG A 2 22.76 2.74 -8.45
C ARG A 2 21.48 2.18 -7.83
N ALA A 3 21.57 1.69 -6.60
CA ALA A 3 20.42 1.17 -5.86
C ALA A 3 20.65 1.20 -4.34
N ALA A 4 19.58 1.32 -3.56
CA ALA A 4 19.61 1.15 -2.12
C ALA A 4 19.44 -0.33 -1.76
N VAL A 5 20.49 -0.93 -1.21
CA VAL A 5 20.63 -2.37 -0.98
C VAL A 5 20.51 -2.70 0.50
N PHE A 6 19.74 -3.74 0.80
CA PHE A 6 19.57 -4.27 2.16
C PHE A 6 20.67 -5.27 2.50
N ARG A 7 21.62 -4.88 3.34
CA ARG A 7 22.80 -5.70 3.68
C ARG A 7 22.71 -6.37 5.04
N GLU A 8 22.10 -5.71 6.01
CA GLU A 8 22.09 -6.18 7.38
C GLU A 8 20.81 -5.73 8.09
N VAL A 9 20.23 -6.64 8.88
CA VAL A 9 19.02 -6.41 9.66
C VAL A 9 19.25 -5.29 10.70
N GLY A 10 18.34 -4.33 10.73
CA GLY A 10 18.38 -3.22 11.67
C GLY A 10 19.40 -2.12 11.34
N GLN A 11 20.16 -2.27 10.24
CA GLN A 11 21.10 -1.25 9.78
C GLN A 11 20.48 -0.41 8.64
N PRO A 12 20.98 0.80 8.40
CA PRO A 12 20.62 1.60 7.22
C PRO A 12 20.90 0.85 5.91
N LEU A 13 20.15 1.19 4.87
CA LEU A 13 20.41 0.68 3.54
C LEU A 13 21.77 1.21 3.03
N SER A 14 22.45 0.39 2.22
CA SER A 14 23.70 0.77 1.55
C SER A 14 23.38 1.25 0.12
N LEU A 15 23.82 2.45 -0.24
CA LEU A 15 23.72 2.93 -1.62
C LEU A 15 24.92 2.40 -2.42
N GLU A 16 24.65 1.59 -3.43
CA GLU A 16 25.69 0.83 -4.15
C GLU A 16 25.52 0.87 -5.66
N ASP A 17 26.63 0.67 -6.38
CA ASP A 17 26.62 0.31 -7.78
C ASP A 17 26.54 -1.22 -7.90
N ILE A 18 25.42 -1.71 -8.43
CA ILE A 18 25.17 -3.14 -8.65
C ILE A 18 24.92 -3.42 -10.14
N PRO A 19 25.09 -4.66 -10.61
CA PRO A 19 24.74 -5.02 -11.98
C PRO A 19 23.26 -4.71 -12.29
N VAL A 20 23.00 -4.23 -13.52
CA VAL A 20 21.63 -4.14 -14.03
C VAL A 20 21.07 -5.55 -14.18
N PRO A 21 19.88 -5.88 -13.64
CA PRO A 21 19.31 -7.21 -13.76
C PRO A 21 18.92 -7.50 -15.22
N ARG A 22 19.00 -8.76 -15.63
CA ARG A 22 18.59 -9.20 -16.97
C ARG A 22 17.22 -9.85 -16.91
N PRO A 23 16.29 -9.47 -17.81
CA PRO A 23 14.95 -10.06 -17.80
C PRO A 23 15.00 -11.52 -18.29
N GLY A 24 14.40 -12.40 -17.51
CA GLY A 24 14.13 -13.80 -17.85
C GLY A 24 12.82 -13.96 -18.62
N ALA A 25 12.37 -15.21 -18.77
CA ALA A 25 11.10 -15.52 -19.41
C ALA A 25 9.93 -14.76 -18.75
N HIS A 26 9.07 -14.17 -19.58
CA HIS A 26 7.92 -13.33 -19.15
C HIS A 26 8.29 -12.10 -18.32
N GLN A 27 9.57 -11.74 -18.20
CA GLN A 27 10.01 -10.55 -17.49
C GLN A 27 10.39 -9.43 -18.45
N ALA A 28 10.17 -8.20 -18.01
CA ALA A 28 10.71 -7.03 -18.68
C ALA A 28 11.55 -6.22 -17.69
N LEU A 29 12.62 -5.60 -18.20
CA LEU A 29 13.40 -4.62 -17.46
C LEU A 29 12.70 -3.27 -17.58
N ILE A 30 12.46 -2.62 -16.46
CA ILE A 30 11.96 -1.25 -16.44
C ILE A 30 13.03 -0.30 -15.89
N LYS A 31 13.10 0.89 -16.49
CA LYS A 31 13.75 2.05 -15.88
C LYS A 31 12.77 2.63 -14.87
N VAL A 32 13.13 2.59 -13.60
CA VAL A 32 12.25 3.08 -12.53
C VAL A 32 12.05 4.59 -12.65
N GLY A 33 10.79 4.99 -12.71
CA GLY A 33 10.42 6.40 -12.74
C GLY A 33 9.99 6.94 -11.39
N ARG A 34 9.36 6.09 -10.55
CA ARG A 34 8.94 6.41 -9.19
C ARG A 34 8.84 5.14 -8.35
N CYS A 35 9.15 5.28 -7.05
CA CYS A 35 8.87 4.27 -6.04
C CYS A 35 8.44 4.93 -4.75
N GLY A 36 7.36 4.43 -4.11
CA GLY A 36 6.89 4.90 -2.81
C GLY A 36 7.57 4.19 -1.65
N PHE A 37 7.72 4.89 -0.52
CA PHE A 37 8.06 4.27 0.76
C PHE A 37 6.82 3.70 1.44
N CYS A 38 7.00 2.55 2.08
CA CYS A 38 5.98 1.85 2.86
C CYS A 38 6.48 1.51 4.28
N ALA A 39 5.55 1.39 5.22
CA ALA A 39 5.88 0.85 6.55
C ALA A 39 6.45 -0.58 6.48
N THR A 40 6.10 -1.33 5.44
CA THR A 40 6.66 -2.66 5.14
C THR A 40 8.17 -2.61 4.92
N ASP A 41 8.71 -1.56 4.29
CA ASP A 41 10.15 -1.41 4.09
C ASP A 41 10.88 -1.33 5.45
N VAL A 42 10.30 -0.62 6.41
CA VAL A 42 10.82 -0.58 7.79
C VAL A 42 10.69 -1.94 8.46
N ALA A 43 9.52 -2.57 8.43
CA ALA A 43 9.27 -3.84 9.12
C ALA A 43 10.20 -4.95 8.59
N MET A 44 10.29 -5.10 7.26
CA MET A 44 11.06 -6.16 6.61
C MET A 44 12.58 -5.92 6.56
N THR A 45 13.04 -4.79 7.08
CA THR A 45 14.47 -4.52 7.29
C THR A 45 14.86 -4.46 8.77
N SER A 46 13.88 -4.58 9.69
CA SER A 46 14.09 -4.45 11.14
C SER A 46 14.25 -5.78 11.89
N GLY A 47 14.11 -6.92 11.21
CA GLY A 47 14.22 -8.23 11.85
C GLY A 47 12.97 -8.71 12.59
N VAL A 48 11.83 -8.07 12.34
CA VAL A 48 10.55 -8.47 12.94
C VAL A 48 9.73 -9.25 11.92
N GLY A 49 9.52 -10.54 12.15
CA GLY A 49 8.82 -11.41 11.22
C GLY A 49 9.66 -11.79 10.00
N MET A 50 9.06 -11.71 8.81
CA MET A 50 9.75 -11.97 7.55
C MET A 50 10.62 -10.77 7.16
N ASN A 51 11.83 -11.03 6.66
CA ASN A 51 12.72 -10.00 6.16
C ASN A 51 12.84 -10.07 4.63
N PHE A 52 13.18 -8.94 4.01
CA PHE A 52 13.65 -8.94 2.62
C PHE A 52 14.94 -9.77 2.49
N PRO A 53 15.22 -10.33 1.29
CA PRO A 53 16.48 -11.05 1.06
C PRO A 53 17.68 -10.12 1.26
N LEU A 54 18.68 -10.56 2.00
CA LEU A 54 19.96 -9.84 2.12
C LEU A 54 20.63 -9.71 0.75
N GLY A 55 21.15 -8.53 0.46
CA GLY A 55 21.75 -8.21 -0.83
C GLY A 55 20.77 -7.75 -1.90
N ALA A 56 19.47 -7.73 -1.62
CA ALA A 56 18.49 -7.19 -2.56
C ALA A 56 18.46 -5.65 -2.52
N ALA A 57 18.34 -5.03 -3.69
CA ALA A 57 17.78 -3.69 -3.79
C ALA A 57 16.29 -3.78 -3.40
N ILE A 58 15.81 -2.88 -2.55
CA ILE A 58 14.43 -2.94 -2.06
C ILE A 58 13.54 -1.84 -2.67
N GLY A 59 12.35 -1.64 -2.11
CA GLY A 59 11.31 -0.78 -2.66
C GLY A 59 10.35 -1.58 -3.54
N HIS A 60 9.06 -1.52 -3.21
CA HIS A 60 8.04 -2.39 -3.78
C HIS A 60 6.81 -1.66 -4.34
N GLU A 61 6.68 -0.35 -4.13
CA GLU A 61 5.60 0.47 -4.68
C GLU A 61 6.12 1.25 -5.90
N TYR A 62 6.35 0.58 -7.02
CA TYR A 62 7.09 1.19 -8.13
C TYR A 62 6.35 1.18 -9.48
N CYS A 63 6.74 2.14 -10.31
CA CYS A 63 6.41 2.17 -11.72
C CYS A 63 7.61 2.66 -12.56
N GLY A 64 7.59 2.38 -13.85
CA GLY A 64 8.66 2.81 -14.75
C GLY A 64 8.40 2.46 -16.20
N GLU A 65 9.33 2.85 -17.04
CA GLU A 65 9.32 2.60 -18.49
C GLU A 65 9.99 1.27 -18.83
N VAL A 66 9.32 0.44 -19.62
CA VAL A 66 9.88 -0.80 -20.17
C VAL A 66 11.02 -0.45 -21.14
N VAL A 67 12.24 -0.91 -20.86
CA VAL A 67 13.43 -0.63 -21.68
C VAL A 67 14.02 -1.88 -22.34
N GLU A 68 13.74 -3.07 -21.81
CA GLU A 68 14.19 -4.35 -22.38
C GLU A 68 13.15 -5.43 -22.11
N LEU A 69 12.96 -6.33 -23.07
CA LEU A 69 12.03 -7.47 -22.95
C LEU A 69 12.83 -8.76 -22.87
N GLY A 70 12.46 -9.60 -21.92
CA GLY A 70 12.97 -10.98 -21.87
C GLY A 70 12.26 -11.88 -22.87
N PRO A 71 12.71 -13.14 -22.99
CA PRO A 71 12.04 -14.12 -23.82
C PRO A 71 10.59 -14.32 -23.38
N ASP A 72 9.71 -14.65 -24.34
CA ASP A 72 8.30 -14.97 -24.14
C ASP A 72 7.42 -13.82 -23.66
N VAL A 73 7.94 -12.58 -23.58
CA VAL A 73 7.13 -11.38 -23.31
C VAL A 73 6.28 -11.05 -24.53
N THR A 74 4.96 -11.00 -24.33
CA THR A 74 3.98 -10.78 -25.41
C THR A 74 2.99 -9.65 -25.12
N ARG A 75 2.85 -9.26 -23.85
CA ARG A 75 1.85 -8.28 -23.40
C ARG A 75 2.40 -6.86 -23.24
N LEU A 76 3.71 -6.73 -23.12
CA LEU A 76 4.42 -5.46 -22.96
C LEU A 76 5.28 -5.16 -24.20
N LYS A 77 5.59 -3.90 -24.40
CA LYS A 77 6.54 -3.43 -25.40
C LYS A 77 7.45 -2.36 -24.80
N VAL A 78 8.64 -2.19 -25.39
CA VAL A 78 9.55 -1.10 -25.04
C VAL A 78 8.84 0.25 -25.20
N GLY A 79 8.99 1.11 -24.19
CA GLY A 79 8.32 2.41 -24.10
C GLY A 79 6.96 2.38 -23.34
N ASP A 80 6.41 1.20 -22.99
CA ASP A 80 5.24 1.15 -22.11
C ASP A 80 5.63 1.63 -20.70
N ILE A 81 4.77 2.46 -20.10
CA ILE A 81 4.88 2.77 -18.68
C ILE A 81 4.03 1.75 -17.92
N VAL A 82 4.60 1.12 -16.91
CA VAL A 82 3.94 0.05 -16.15
C VAL A 82 4.08 0.25 -14.64
N ALA A 83 3.04 -0.14 -13.89
CA ALA A 83 3.14 -0.41 -12.47
C ALA A 83 3.30 -1.93 -12.29
N GLY A 84 4.38 -2.35 -11.63
CA GLY A 84 4.69 -3.75 -11.36
C GLY A 84 4.14 -4.18 -10.00
N MET A 85 3.58 -5.40 -9.93
CA MET A 85 3.35 -6.03 -8.65
C MET A 85 4.68 -6.49 -8.07
N PRO A 86 4.93 -6.28 -6.77
CA PRO A 86 6.16 -6.70 -6.12
C PRO A 86 6.21 -8.22 -5.85
N GLU A 87 5.20 -8.96 -6.24
CA GLU A 87 5.16 -10.41 -6.18
C GLU A 87 5.10 -11.03 -7.58
N GLY A 88 5.94 -12.02 -7.80
CA GLY A 88 5.88 -12.93 -8.94
C GLY A 88 5.47 -14.34 -8.51
N GLY A 89 5.04 -15.17 -9.46
CA GLY A 89 4.65 -16.56 -9.20
C GLY A 89 4.88 -17.44 -10.42
N CYS A 90 4.57 -18.74 -10.31
CA CYS A 90 4.81 -19.70 -11.41
C CYS A 90 4.02 -19.37 -12.69
N GLY A 91 2.90 -18.65 -12.60
CA GLY A 91 2.05 -18.24 -13.72
C GLY A 91 1.09 -19.32 -14.21
N THR A 92 1.16 -20.53 -13.66
CA THR A 92 0.38 -21.71 -14.15
C THR A 92 -0.57 -22.28 -13.13
N CYS A 93 -0.34 -22.11 -11.83
CA CYS A 93 -1.25 -22.59 -10.78
C CYS A 93 -2.54 -21.76 -10.74
N PRO A 94 -3.63 -22.30 -10.15
CA PRO A 94 -4.91 -21.59 -10.07
C PRO A 94 -4.82 -20.20 -9.45
N ALA A 95 -3.97 -20.00 -8.44
CA ALA A 95 -3.78 -18.68 -7.81
C ALA A 95 -3.15 -17.68 -8.78
N CYS A 96 -2.07 -18.06 -9.47
CA CYS A 96 -1.42 -17.21 -10.48
C CYS A 96 -2.35 -16.91 -11.66
N LEU A 97 -3.11 -17.89 -12.15
CA LEU A 97 -4.10 -17.70 -13.21
C LEU A 97 -5.25 -16.77 -12.79
N ALA A 98 -5.56 -16.73 -11.50
CA ALA A 98 -6.48 -15.76 -10.90
C ALA A 98 -5.84 -14.37 -10.65
N GLY A 99 -4.59 -14.17 -11.07
CA GLY A 99 -3.84 -12.92 -10.86
C GLY A 99 -3.43 -12.69 -9.42
N ARG A 100 -3.22 -13.72 -8.62
CA ARG A 100 -2.84 -13.67 -7.21
C ARG A 100 -1.51 -14.40 -6.97
N PRO A 101 -0.38 -13.84 -7.45
CA PRO A 101 0.93 -14.49 -7.31
C PRO A 101 1.38 -14.68 -5.86
N PHE A 102 0.95 -13.82 -4.93
CA PHE A 102 1.21 -13.98 -3.50
C PHE A 102 0.72 -15.34 -2.95
N ASP A 103 -0.37 -15.87 -3.50
CA ASP A 103 -0.95 -17.17 -3.12
C ASP A 103 -0.42 -18.34 -3.99
N CYS A 104 0.71 -18.16 -4.69
CA CYS A 104 1.28 -19.16 -5.59
C CYS A 104 1.55 -20.48 -4.87
N PHE A 105 1.13 -21.60 -5.45
CA PHE A 105 1.30 -22.94 -4.86
C PHE A 105 2.76 -23.40 -4.80
N ASP A 106 3.60 -22.88 -5.72
CA ASP A 106 5.03 -23.14 -5.75
C ASP A 106 5.85 -22.11 -4.94
N GLY A 107 5.15 -21.26 -4.18
CA GLY A 107 5.74 -20.10 -3.49
C GLY A 107 5.81 -18.87 -4.40
N PHE A 108 5.67 -17.70 -3.79
CA PHE A 108 5.87 -16.43 -4.52
C PHE A 108 7.32 -15.98 -4.46
N THR A 109 7.73 -15.18 -5.44
CA THR A 109 9.02 -14.49 -5.46
C THR A 109 8.81 -12.99 -5.23
N MET A 110 9.71 -12.37 -4.49
CA MET A 110 9.69 -10.91 -4.34
C MET A 110 10.35 -10.26 -5.55
N MET A 111 9.62 -9.37 -6.22
CA MET A 111 10.11 -8.54 -7.32
C MET A 111 10.32 -7.12 -6.77
N LEU A 112 11.49 -6.91 -6.19
CA LEU A 112 11.89 -5.67 -5.52
C LEU A 112 12.83 -4.86 -6.42
N GLY A 113 13.25 -3.69 -5.95
CA GLY A 113 14.25 -2.87 -6.65
C GLY A 113 13.77 -1.49 -7.04
N GLY A 114 12.59 -1.10 -6.55
CA GLY A 114 12.06 0.24 -6.79
C GLY A 114 12.93 1.38 -6.25
N PHE A 115 13.78 1.11 -5.25
CA PHE A 115 14.81 2.04 -4.79
C PHE A 115 16.13 1.84 -5.55
N GLY A 116 16.04 1.70 -6.86
CA GLY A 116 17.15 1.59 -7.79
C GLY A 116 16.78 2.18 -9.15
N GLU A 117 17.74 2.35 -10.02
CA GLU A 117 17.52 2.92 -11.37
C GLU A 117 16.74 1.97 -12.28
N TYR A 118 16.87 0.66 -12.08
CA TYR A 118 16.22 -0.38 -12.89
C TYR A 118 15.72 -1.51 -12.00
N THR A 119 14.60 -2.12 -12.39
CA THR A 119 14.09 -3.35 -11.77
C THR A 119 13.37 -4.21 -12.81
N LEU A 120 13.03 -5.44 -12.43
CA LEU A 120 12.28 -6.37 -13.27
C LEU A 120 10.79 -6.32 -12.91
N VAL A 121 9.95 -6.52 -13.93
CA VAL A 121 8.53 -6.80 -13.77
C VAL A 121 8.17 -8.08 -14.51
N ASP A 122 7.22 -8.83 -13.97
CA ASP A 122 6.62 -9.95 -14.69
C ASP A 122 5.39 -9.42 -15.47
N GLU A 123 5.36 -9.61 -16.79
CA GLU A 123 4.27 -9.10 -17.64
C GLU A 123 2.89 -9.63 -17.25
N ARG A 124 2.85 -10.79 -16.58
CA ARG A 124 1.61 -11.42 -16.13
C ARG A 124 1.00 -10.73 -14.91
N PHE A 125 1.84 -10.03 -14.15
CA PHE A 125 1.51 -9.37 -12.88
C PHE A 125 1.85 -7.86 -12.90
N ALA A 126 1.92 -7.26 -14.07
CA ALA A 126 2.10 -5.83 -14.25
C ALA A 126 0.91 -5.24 -15.01
N VAL A 127 0.63 -3.96 -14.79
CA VAL A 127 -0.42 -3.22 -15.50
C VAL A 127 0.18 -2.00 -16.20
N ARG A 128 -0.27 -1.75 -17.44
CA ARG A 128 0.15 -0.56 -18.20
C ARG A 128 -0.60 0.66 -17.71
N LEU A 129 0.11 1.77 -17.63
CA LEU A 129 -0.48 3.06 -17.32
C LEU A 129 -0.92 3.76 -18.60
N PRO A 130 -2.17 4.26 -18.67
CA PRO A 130 -2.61 5.19 -19.72
C PRO A 130 -1.75 6.44 -19.77
N ALA A 131 -1.58 7.03 -20.97
CA ALA A 131 -0.73 8.19 -21.20
C ALA A 131 -1.12 9.45 -20.41
N GLY A 132 -2.34 9.52 -19.88
CA GLY A 132 -2.82 10.61 -19.02
C GLY A 132 -2.38 10.52 -17.56
N LEU A 133 -1.80 9.40 -17.13
CA LEU A 133 -1.36 9.18 -15.75
C LEU A 133 0.12 9.52 -15.58
N SER A 134 0.44 10.14 -14.45
CA SER A 134 1.81 10.47 -14.08
C SER A 134 2.54 9.27 -13.44
N LEU A 135 3.87 9.35 -13.36
CA LEU A 135 4.67 8.37 -12.62
C LEU A 135 4.30 8.34 -11.12
N THR A 136 3.86 9.47 -10.56
CA THR A 136 3.35 9.52 -9.19
C THR A 136 2.10 8.65 -9.03
N ASP A 137 1.17 8.68 -10.00
CA ASP A 137 0.00 7.79 -9.99
C ASP A 137 0.42 6.33 -10.12
N GLY A 138 1.39 6.05 -10.98
CA GLY A 138 1.90 4.70 -11.20
C GLY A 138 2.46 4.05 -9.93
N ALA A 139 3.25 4.79 -9.15
CA ALA A 139 3.78 4.30 -7.87
C ALA A 139 2.71 4.23 -6.77
N LEU A 140 1.58 4.90 -6.91
CA LEU A 140 0.43 4.79 -6.01
C LEU A 140 -0.48 3.59 -6.34
N VAL A 141 -0.30 2.93 -7.48
CA VAL A 141 -1.17 1.79 -7.86
C VAL A 141 -1.11 0.70 -6.79
N GLU A 142 0.08 0.33 -6.33
CA GLU A 142 0.26 -0.74 -5.35
C GLU A 142 -0.47 -0.45 -4.02
N PRO A 143 -0.18 0.66 -3.28
CA PRO A 143 -0.81 0.90 -1.99
C PRO A 143 -2.32 1.14 -2.09
N ILE A 144 -2.80 1.73 -3.20
CA ILE A 144 -4.23 1.96 -3.41
C ILE A 144 -4.95 0.67 -3.83
N ALA A 145 -4.29 -0.26 -4.54
CA ALA A 145 -4.80 -1.60 -4.81
C ALA A 145 -4.90 -2.44 -3.52
N SER A 146 -3.92 -2.32 -2.62
CA SER A 146 -3.96 -2.95 -1.30
C SER A 146 -5.18 -2.47 -0.48
N ALA A 147 -5.41 -1.16 -0.43
CA ALA A 147 -6.58 -0.59 0.23
C ALA A 147 -7.90 -1.01 -0.45
N ARG A 148 -7.91 -1.13 -1.79
CA ARG A 148 -9.07 -1.65 -2.54
C ARG A 148 -9.43 -3.06 -2.11
N ARG A 149 -8.45 -3.94 -2.01
CA ARG A 149 -8.66 -5.31 -1.56
C ARG A 149 -9.34 -5.35 -0.19
N GLY A 150 -8.90 -4.53 0.75
CA GLY A 150 -9.56 -4.38 2.05
C GLY A 150 -10.99 -3.88 1.92
N ALA A 151 -11.21 -2.82 1.14
CA ALA A 151 -12.54 -2.25 0.94
C ALA A 151 -13.52 -3.25 0.30
N GLN A 152 -13.06 -4.17 -0.55
CA GLN A 152 -13.90 -5.22 -1.14
C GLN A 152 -14.35 -6.29 -0.14
N MET A 153 -13.66 -6.43 0.98
CA MET A 153 -14.02 -7.40 2.02
C MET A 153 -15.18 -6.91 2.91
N ALA A 154 -15.58 -5.66 2.79
CA ALA A 154 -16.67 -5.07 3.57
C ALA A 154 -17.93 -4.86 2.72
N PRO A 155 -19.14 -5.05 3.29
CA PRO A 155 -20.40 -4.74 2.63
C PRO A 155 -20.65 -3.22 2.65
N ILE A 156 -20.17 -2.50 1.64
CA ILE A 156 -20.29 -1.05 1.54
C ILE A 156 -21.35 -0.66 0.53
N ASP A 157 -22.28 0.20 0.96
CA ASP A 157 -23.27 0.87 0.15
C ASP A 157 -23.45 2.35 0.59
N LYS A 158 -24.47 3.04 0.03
CA LYS A 158 -24.74 4.46 0.32
C LYS A 158 -25.18 4.74 1.76
N ASP A 159 -25.70 3.75 2.46
CA ASP A 159 -26.25 3.87 3.81
C ASP A 159 -25.27 3.39 4.88
N SER A 160 -24.21 2.71 4.46
CA SER A 160 -23.16 2.16 5.35
C SER A 160 -22.47 3.25 6.16
N ARG A 161 -22.37 3.02 7.47
CA ARG A 161 -21.62 3.83 8.43
C ARG A 161 -20.24 3.25 8.58
N ILE A 162 -19.24 4.01 8.22
CA ILE A 162 -17.86 3.51 8.09
C ILE A 162 -16.97 4.29 9.04
N LEU A 163 -16.22 3.57 9.87
CA LEU A 163 -15.13 4.09 10.68
C LEU A 163 -13.80 3.61 10.13
N ILE A 164 -12.84 4.53 9.98
CA ILE A 164 -11.47 4.23 9.58
C ILE A 164 -10.53 4.61 10.72
N LEU A 165 -9.84 3.65 11.28
CA LEU A 165 -8.86 3.83 12.35
C LEU A 165 -7.45 3.93 11.75
N GLY A 166 -6.91 5.14 11.72
CA GLY A 166 -5.63 5.47 11.09
C GLY A 166 -5.79 6.34 9.85
N ALA A 167 -5.03 7.42 9.78
CA ALA A 167 -5.06 8.43 8.70
C ALA A 167 -3.80 8.38 7.81
N GLY A 168 -3.14 7.23 7.70
CA GLY A 168 -2.02 6.98 6.79
C GLY A 168 -2.50 6.65 5.37
N ALA A 169 -1.58 6.17 4.51
CA ALA A 169 -1.89 5.81 3.13
C ALA A 169 -3.01 4.75 3.03
N MET A 170 -2.99 3.73 3.92
CA MET A 170 -4.04 2.71 3.97
C MET A 170 -5.38 3.29 4.38
N GLY A 171 -5.42 4.19 5.38
CA GLY A 171 -6.66 4.87 5.78
C GLY A 171 -7.21 5.78 4.70
N GLY A 172 -6.34 6.53 4.03
CA GLY A 172 -6.71 7.34 2.87
C GLY A 172 -7.26 6.49 1.72
N GLY A 173 -6.59 5.38 1.39
CA GLY A 173 -7.06 4.43 0.38
C GLY A 173 -8.39 3.78 0.75
N ALA A 174 -8.61 3.43 2.03
CA ALA A 174 -9.89 2.92 2.53
C ALA A 174 -11.01 3.95 2.39
N ALA A 175 -10.76 5.23 2.71
CA ALA A 175 -11.72 6.32 2.53
C ALA A 175 -12.07 6.51 1.05
N TYR A 176 -11.04 6.58 0.19
CA TYR A 176 -11.17 6.71 -1.26
C TYR A 176 -12.05 5.61 -1.87
N TRP A 177 -11.74 4.33 -1.59
CA TRP A 177 -12.52 3.23 -2.12
C TRP A 177 -13.90 3.12 -1.51
N SER A 178 -14.05 3.44 -0.23
CA SER A 178 -15.36 3.48 0.42
C SER A 178 -16.27 4.48 -0.26
N ARG A 179 -15.76 5.68 -0.57
CA ARG A 179 -16.49 6.72 -1.30
C ARG A 179 -16.84 6.27 -2.73
N LEU A 180 -15.88 5.72 -3.47
CA LEU A 180 -16.12 5.24 -4.85
C LEU A 180 -17.14 4.09 -4.91
N ARG A 181 -17.29 3.31 -3.84
CA ARG A 181 -18.31 2.28 -3.69
C ARG A 181 -19.66 2.81 -3.21
N GLY A 182 -19.79 4.11 -3.06
CA GLY A 182 -21.04 4.78 -2.71
C GLY A 182 -21.21 5.13 -1.24
N GLY A 183 -20.26 4.77 -0.36
CA GLY A 183 -20.29 5.14 1.06
C GLY A 183 -20.33 6.65 1.24
N ARG A 184 -21.21 7.14 2.11
CA ARG A 184 -21.41 8.58 2.36
C ARG A 184 -21.10 9.00 3.79
N LYS A 185 -21.23 8.10 4.74
CA LYS A 185 -20.93 8.31 6.15
C LYS A 185 -19.60 7.64 6.49
N ILE A 186 -18.52 8.37 6.30
CA ILE A 186 -17.15 7.87 6.45
C ILE A 186 -16.44 8.76 7.46
N VAL A 187 -16.19 8.23 8.65
CA VAL A 187 -15.42 8.91 9.71
C VAL A 187 -14.03 8.33 9.72
N THR A 188 -13.00 9.18 9.64
CA THR A 188 -11.60 8.78 9.88
C THR A 188 -11.17 9.28 11.25
N SER A 189 -10.45 8.46 11.99
CA SER A 189 -9.92 8.82 13.30
C SER A 189 -8.42 8.53 13.40
N ALA A 190 -7.68 9.50 13.95
CA ALA A 190 -6.25 9.35 14.26
C ALA A 190 -5.82 10.25 15.44
N ARG A 191 -4.56 10.11 15.86
CA ARG A 191 -4.01 10.81 17.02
C ARG A 191 -3.79 12.32 16.81
N SER A 192 -3.61 12.76 15.57
CA SER A 192 -3.24 14.14 15.23
C SER A 192 -4.14 14.73 14.16
N ALA A 193 -4.38 16.05 14.21
CA ALA A 193 -5.31 16.73 13.31
C ALA A 193 -4.74 17.07 11.92
N TRP A 194 -3.43 17.06 11.74
CA TRP A 194 -2.79 17.61 10.54
C TRP A 194 -3.15 16.90 9.22
N ARG A 195 -3.71 15.67 9.30
CA ARG A 195 -4.20 14.91 8.14
C ARG A 195 -5.71 15.08 7.90
N ALA A 196 -6.40 15.89 8.68
CA ALA A 196 -7.86 15.98 8.61
C ALA A 196 -8.36 16.40 7.21
N ASP A 197 -7.75 17.42 6.62
CA ASP A 197 -8.15 17.92 5.31
C ASP A 197 -7.83 16.89 4.22
N LEU A 198 -6.67 16.26 4.26
CA LEU A 198 -6.32 15.19 3.35
C LEU A 198 -7.33 14.03 3.40
N MET A 199 -7.73 13.58 4.60
CA MET A 199 -8.70 12.50 4.73
C MET A 199 -10.07 12.88 4.15
N LYS A 200 -10.51 14.14 4.31
CA LYS A 200 -11.73 14.64 3.68
C LYS A 200 -11.62 14.64 2.15
N GLU A 201 -10.49 15.07 1.61
CA GLU A 201 -10.22 15.01 0.17
C GLU A 201 -10.21 13.56 -0.36
N MET A 202 -9.71 12.61 0.44
CA MET A 202 -9.76 11.18 0.12
C MET A 202 -11.17 10.58 0.23
N GLY A 203 -12.14 11.31 0.78
CA GLY A 203 -13.54 10.89 0.80
C GLY A 203 -14.15 10.72 2.19
N ALA A 204 -13.43 10.98 3.27
CA ALA A 204 -14.02 11.01 4.60
C ALA A 204 -15.01 12.16 4.71
N SER A 205 -16.20 11.90 5.28
CA SER A 205 -17.21 12.93 5.56
C SER A 205 -16.87 13.71 6.84
N GLU A 206 -16.14 13.08 7.76
CA GLU A 206 -15.73 13.69 9.02
C GLU A 206 -14.41 13.11 9.51
N TYR A 207 -13.68 13.90 10.30
CA TYR A 207 -12.43 13.51 10.94
C TYR A 207 -12.51 13.77 12.44
N LEU A 208 -12.22 12.75 13.24
CA LEU A 208 -12.21 12.83 14.70
C LEU A 208 -10.82 12.54 15.25
N LEU A 209 -10.41 13.27 16.27
CA LEU A 209 -9.22 12.89 17.04
C LEU A 209 -9.50 11.61 17.85
N ALA A 210 -8.49 10.78 18.02
CA ALA A 210 -8.67 9.49 18.69
C ALA A 210 -9.28 9.60 20.11
N HIS A 211 -8.95 10.67 20.85
CA HIS A 211 -9.52 10.90 22.18
C HIS A 211 -10.98 11.38 22.16
N GLU A 212 -11.46 11.86 21.02
CA GLU A 212 -12.85 12.31 20.83
C GLU A 212 -13.78 11.19 20.35
N LEU A 213 -13.19 10.05 19.91
CA LEU A 213 -13.92 9.00 19.21
C LEU A 213 -15.10 8.46 20.04
N GLY A 214 -14.87 8.15 21.32
CA GLY A 214 -15.90 7.60 22.21
C GLY A 214 -17.10 8.53 22.41
N GLU A 215 -16.87 9.83 22.42
CA GLU A 215 -17.92 10.84 22.66
C GLU A 215 -18.64 11.24 21.35
N LYS A 216 -17.88 11.43 20.25
CA LYS A 216 -18.40 12.07 19.04
C LYS A 216 -18.83 11.10 17.94
N LEU A 217 -18.36 9.84 17.94
CA LEU A 217 -18.60 8.89 16.86
C LEU A 217 -20.08 8.67 16.55
N SER A 218 -20.90 8.47 17.60
CA SER A 218 -22.35 8.27 17.42
C SER A 218 -23.04 9.48 16.83
N GLY A 219 -22.60 10.69 17.16
CA GLY A 219 -23.09 11.93 16.54
C GLY A 219 -22.72 12.02 15.06
N ALA A 220 -21.49 11.71 14.73
CA ALA A 220 -20.95 11.78 13.37
C ALA A 220 -21.58 10.75 12.43
N LEU A 221 -21.80 9.52 12.87
CA LEU A 221 -22.38 8.44 12.07
C LEU A 221 -23.90 8.26 12.27
N GLY A 222 -24.46 8.79 13.34
CA GLY A 222 -25.86 8.60 13.77
C GLY A 222 -26.08 7.30 14.55
N SER A 223 -25.13 6.37 14.57
CA SER A 223 -25.12 5.12 15.34
C SER A 223 -23.73 4.49 15.28
N ALA A 224 -23.55 3.30 15.88
CA ALA A 224 -22.32 2.52 15.73
C ALA A 224 -22.03 2.18 14.26
N PRO A 225 -20.74 2.09 13.85
CA PRO A 225 -20.36 1.82 12.46
C PRO A 225 -20.68 0.38 12.05
N ASP A 226 -21.21 0.20 10.84
CA ASP A 226 -21.44 -1.12 10.22
C ASP A 226 -20.13 -1.77 9.77
N VAL A 227 -19.16 -0.92 9.39
CA VAL A 227 -17.84 -1.32 8.93
C VAL A 227 -16.78 -0.52 9.66
N VAL A 228 -15.76 -1.21 10.16
CA VAL A 228 -14.56 -0.59 10.72
C VAL A 228 -13.33 -1.07 9.94
N PHE A 229 -12.59 -0.14 9.37
CA PHE A 229 -11.27 -0.42 8.80
C PHE A 229 -10.19 -0.12 9.83
N GLU A 230 -9.44 -1.13 10.25
CA GLU A 230 -8.22 -0.96 11.02
C GLU A 230 -7.06 -0.78 10.03
N CYS A 231 -6.50 0.43 9.96
CA CYS A 231 -5.49 0.84 8.98
C CYS A 231 -4.18 1.31 9.63
N SER A 232 -4.07 1.23 10.95
CA SER A 232 -2.89 1.73 11.67
C SER A 232 -1.85 0.65 11.96
N GLY A 233 -2.28 -0.60 12.14
CA GLY A 233 -1.44 -1.70 12.61
C GLY A 233 -0.85 -1.49 14.02
N ALA A 234 -1.37 -0.52 14.78
CA ALA A 234 -0.88 -0.25 16.12
C ALA A 234 -1.47 -1.25 17.14
N PRO A 235 -0.68 -1.66 18.16
CA PRO A 235 -1.17 -2.54 19.20
C PRO A 235 -2.44 -2.02 19.87
N GLY A 236 -3.41 -2.92 20.14
CA GLY A 236 -4.69 -2.60 20.75
C GLY A 236 -5.77 -2.06 19.79
N MET A 237 -5.42 -1.76 18.55
CA MET A 237 -6.38 -1.15 17.63
C MET A 237 -7.40 -2.15 17.07
N LEU A 238 -7.06 -3.43 17.00
CA LEU A 238 -8.04 -4.48 16.66
C LEU A 238 -9.12 -4.60 17.75
N ALA A 239 -8.72 -4.59 19.02
CA ALA A 239 -9.68 -4.58 20.13
C ALA A 239 -10.58 -3.33 20.07
N ALA A 240 -9.99 -2.15 19.84
CA ALA A 240 -10.75 -0.90 19.68
C ALA A 240 -11.73 -0.95 18.49
N ALA A 241 -11.35 -1.58 17.38
CA ALA A 241 -12.22 -1.76 16.22
C ALA A 241 -13.43 -2.67 16.54
N ILE A 242 -13.19 -3.78 17.25
CA ILE A 242 -14.26 -4.70 17.72
C ILE A 242 -15.19 -3.99 18.70
N ASP A 243 -14.64 -3.13 19.56
CA ASP A 243 -15.43 -2.35 20.51
C ASP A 243 -16.32 -1.32 19.81
N ALA A 244 -15.81 -0.65 18.79
CA ALA A 244 -16.55 0.38 18.07
C ALA A 244 -17.63 -0.16 17.12
N VAL A 245 -17.42 -1.32 16.49
CA VAL A 245 -18.31 -1.86 15.46
C VAL A 245 -19.70 -2.21 15.98
N ALA A 246 -20.73 -2.04 15.16
CA ALA A 246 -22.11 -2.41 15.48
C ALA A 246 -22.28 -3.94 15.62
N VAL A 247 -23.39 -4.36 16.23
CA VAL A 247 -23.81 -5.77 16.23
C VAL A 247 -24.03 -6.23 14.80
N GLY A 248 -23.49 -7.40 14.43
CA GLY A 248 -23.48 -7.94 13.06
C GLY A 248 -22.52 -7.23 12.11
N GLY A 249 -21.72 -6.27 12.59
CA GLY A 249 -20.82 -5.48 11.75
C GLY A 249 -19.54 -6.19 11.34
N THR A 250 -18.79 -5.55 10.45
CA THR A 250 -17.57 -6.09 9.87
C THR A 250 -16.35 -5.24 10.26
N VAL A 251 -15.32 -5.88 10.78
CA VAL A 251 -13.98 -5.28 10.97
C VAL A 251 -13.05 -5.81 9.91
N VAL A 252 -12.39 -4.93 9.17
CA VAL A 252 -11.38 -5.28 8.17
C VAL A 252 -10.03 -4.72 8.61
N CYS A 253 -9.07 -5.60 8.87
CA CYS A 253 -7.69 -5.25 9.20
C CYS A 253 -6.88 -5.12 7.90
N ILE A 254 -6.49 -3.89 7.57
CA ILE A 254 -5.58 -3.56 6.47
C ILE A 254 -4.20 -3.22 7.04
N GLY A 255 -4.17 -2.60 8.22
CA GLY A 255 -2.93 -2.35 8.97
C GLY A 255 -2.30 -3.66 9.44
N ILE A 256 -0.98 -3.77 9.36
CA ILE A 256 -0.25 -4.96 9.80
C ILE A 256 0.31 -4.69 11.18
N CYS A 257 -0.27 -5.33 12.21
CA CYS A 257 0.28 -5.34 13.56
C CYS A 257 1.28 -6.48 13.70
N THR A 258 2.53 -6.15 14.03
CA THR A 258 3.60 -7.14 14.22
C THR A 258 3.74 -7.61 15.66
N SER A 259 2.91 -7.08 16.56
CA SER A 259 2.87 -7.48 17.97
C SER A 259 1.70 -8.41 18.25
N PRO A 260 1.80 -9.34 19.25
CA PRO A 260 0.66 -10.13 19.68
C PRO A 260 -0.48 -9.23 20.18
N GLU A 261 -1.70 -9.54 19.76
CA GLU A 261 -2.94 -8.88 20.20
C GLU A 261 -3.72 -9.75 21.16
N THR A 262 -4.27 -9.15 22.21
CA THR A 262 -5.16 -9.83 23.16
C THR A 262 -6.58 -9.33 22.96
N LEU A 263 -7.51 -10.25 22.69
CA LEU A 263 -8.92 -9.94 22.44
C LEU A 263 -9.80 -10.53 23.54
N LEU A 264 -10.82 -9.75 23.94
CA LEU A 264 -11.90 -10.26 24.81
C LEU A 264 -12.97 -10.92 23.91
N LEU A 265 -12.81 -12.22 23.63
CA LEU A 265 -13.64 -12.96 22.70
C LEU A 265 -15.15 -12.91 22.97
N PRO A 266 -15.65 -12.92 24.24
CA PRO A 266 -17.10 -12.77 24.49
C PRO A 266 -17.68 -11.49 23.87
N GLN A 267 -16.95 -10.39 23.85
CA GLN A 267 -17.41 -9.13 23.27
C GLN A 267 -17.63 -9.26 21.76
N ALA A 268 -16.68 -9.88 21.04
CA ALA A 268 -16.83 -10.16 19.63
C ALA A 268 -17.98 -11.12 19.33
N SER A 269 -18.18 -12.13 20.20
CA SER A 269 -19.26 -13.12 20.08
C SER A 269 -20.63 -12.49 20.30
N TYR A 270 -20.81 -11.67 21.33
CA TYR A 270 -22.09 -11.01 21.62
C TYR A 270 -22.48 -9.99 20.52
N LYS A 271 -21.50 -9.44 19.82
CA LYS A 271 -21.73 -8.55 18.68
C LYS A 271 -21.81 -9.28 17.34
N GLU A 272 -21.58 -10.59 17.28
CA GLU A 272 -21.56 -11.35 16.02
C GLU A 272 -20.62 -10.74 14.97
N VAL A 273 -19.42 -10.29 15.40
CA VAL A 273 -18.48 -9.54 14.54
C VAL A 273 -17.90 -10.42 13.46
N SER A 274 -17.98 -9.97 12.20
CA SER A 274 -17.20 -10.52 11.10
C SER A 274 -15.80 -9.87 11.09
N LEU A 275 -14.75 -10.66 11.34
CA LEU A 275 -13.36 -10.19 11.30
C LEU A 275 -12.67 -10.69 10.03
N ARG A 276 -12.06 -9.77 9.29
CA ARG A 276 -11.37 -10.03 8.05
C ARG A 276 -9.97 -9.43 8.05
N PHE A 277 -9.01 -10.20 7.53
CA PHE A 277 -7.63 -9.74 7.35
C PHE A 277 -7.29 -9.72 5.87
N THR A 278 -6.49 -8.74 5.44
CA THR A 278 -5.95 -8.65 4.09
C THR A 278 -4.47 -8.28 4.15
N ALA A 279 -3.66 -8.91 3.30
CA ALA A 279 -2.22 -8.67 3.25
C ALA A 279 -1.72 -8.46 1.82
N ALA A 280 -2.49 -8.82 0.82
CA ALA A 280 -2.09 -8.75 -0.58
C ALA A 280 -3.28 -8.38 -1.47
N TYR A 281 -3.08 -8.36 -2.76
CA TYR A 281 -4.03 -7.93 -3.78
C TYR A 281 -3.93 -8.87 -5.00
N SER A 282 -4.66 -8.53 -6.06
CA SER A 282 -4.62 -9.21 -7.35
C SER A 282 -4.29 -8.23 -8.47
N VAL A 283 -3.91 -8.76 -9.64
CA VAL A 283 -3.80 -7.97 -10.88
C VAL A 283 -5.09 -7.19 -11.17
N ALA A 284 -6.24 -7.77 -10.86
CA ALA A 284 -7.53 -7.09 -11.01
C ALA A 284 -7.68 -5.90 -10.06
N ASP A 285 -7.05 -5.91 -8.88
CA ASP A 285 -7.03 -4.76 -7.98
C ASP A 285 -6.13 -3.65 -8.53
N PHE A 286 -4.98 -4.00 -9.10
CA PHE A 286 -4.10 -3.07 -9.81
C PHE A 286 -4.82 -2.43 -11.00
N GLN A 287 -5.40 -3.24 -11.89
CA GLN A 287 -6.12 -2.74 -13.06
C GLN A 287 -7.27 -1.82 -12.66
N ALA A 288 -8.07 -2.20 -11.68
CA ALA A 288 -9.18 -1.37 -11.22
C ALA A 288 -8.71 -0.04 -10.60
N THR A 289 -7.52 -0.01 -10.01
CA THR A 289 -6.91 1.23 -9.51
C THR A 289 -6.48 2.13 -10.65
N VAL A 290 -5.80 1.57 -11.66
CA VAL A 290 -5.44 2.31 -12.88
C VAL A 290 -6.68 2.84 -13.58
N ASP A 291 -7.73 2.02 -13.72
CA ASP A 291 -8.99 2.42 -14.34
C ASP A 291 -9.70 3.55 -13.58
N ALA A 292 -9.61 3.56 -12.24
CA ALA A 292 -10.17 4.64 -11.43
C ALA A 292 -9.39 5.95 -11.66
N PHE A 293 -8.07 5.88 -11.69
CA PHE A 293 -7.21 7.03 -11.95
C PHE A 293 -7.42 7.59 -13.36
N ASP A 294 -7.55 6.74 -14.37
CA ASP A 294 -7.79 7.12 -15.77
C ASP A 294 -9.14 7.83 -15.95
N ARG A 295 -10.14 7.46 -15.15
CA ARG A 295 -11.43 8.17 -15.10
C ARG A 295 -11.39 9.50 -14.33
N GLY A 296 -10.23 9.92 -13.84
CA GLY A 296 -10.01 11.19 -13.17
C GLY A 296 -10.15 11.14 -11.64
N ALA A 297 -10.36 9.96 -11.03
CA ALA A 297 -10.38 9.80 -9.58
C ALA A 297 -8.94 9.71 -9.03
N VAL A 298 -8.21 10.82 -9.10
CA VAL A 298 -6.76 10.92 -8.80
C VAL A 298 -6.46 11.58 -7.46
N GLU A 299 -7.44 11.65 -6.55
CA GLU A 299 -7.25 12.20 -5.21
C GLU A 299 -6.06 11.58 -4.45
N PRO A 300 -5.71 10.27 -4.64
CA PRO A 300 -4.55 9.67 -4.00
C PRO A 300 -3.20 10.35 -4.29
N ARG A 301 -3.07 11.14 -5.37
CA ARG A 301 -1.86 11.98 -5.60
C ARG A 301 -1.52 12.87 -4.40
N LYS A 302 -2.54 13.34 -3.68
CA LYS A 302 -2.40 14.21 -2.52
C LYS A 302 -1.78 13.52 -1.30
N LEU A 303 -1.69 12.19 -1.33
CA LEU A 303 -0.93 11.44 -0.33
C LEU A 303 0.58 11.68 -0.45
N VAL A 304 1.07 12.08 -1.62
CA VAL A 304 2.51 12.25 -1.86
C VAL A 304 2.91 13.68 -1.54
N ASP A 305 3.66 13.83 -0.45
CA ASP A 305 4.13 15.14 0.02
C ASP A 305 5.44 15.56 -0.63
N ARG A 306 6.31 14.59 -0.88
CA ARG A 306 7.68 14.86 -1.30
C ARG A 306 8.19 13.78 -2.26
N ILE A 307 9.08 14.21 -3.16
CA ILE A 307 9.85 13.33 -4.02
C ILE A 307 11.32 13.58 -3.71
N ILE A 308 12.08 12.50 -3.49
CA ILE A 308 13.50 12.55 -3.12
C ILE A 308 14.35 11.75 -4.12
N GLY A 309 15.64 11.98 -4.13
CA GLY A 309 16.61 11.18 -4.89
C GLY A 309 17.04 9.90 -4.18
N LEU A 310 17.78 9.02 -4.89
CA LEU A 310 18.32 7.78 -4.31
C LEU A 310 19.24 8.05 -3.12
N ASP A 311 19.99 9.15 -3.13
CA ASP A 311 20.95 9.49 -2.08
C ASP A 311 20.28 9.70 -0.72
N GLU A 312 19.01 10.11 -0.70
CA GLU A 312 18.24 10.35 0.52
C GLU A 312 17.53 9.08 1.06
N VAL A 313 17.51 7.98 0.28
CA VAL A 313 16.74 6.77 0.65
C VAL A 313 17.19 6.17 1.99
N PRO A 314 18.51 5.96 2.26
CA PRO A 314 18.94 5.37 3.53
C PRO A 314 18.50 6.20 4.74
N ASP A 315 18.71 7.51 4.68
CA ASP A 315 18.36 8.42 5.77
C ASP A 315 16.86 8.53 5.98
N HIS A 316 16.08 8.56 4.89
CA HIS A 316 14.63 8.63 4.99
C HIS A 316 14.06 7.36 5.64
N LEU A 317 14.52 6.15 5.23
CA LEU A 317 14.07 4.89 5.84
C LEU A 317 14.44 4.83 7.32
N GLU A 318 15.63 5.30 7.69
CA GLU A 318 16.06 5.36 9.10
C GLU A 318 15.20 6.33 9.92
N ASN A 319 14.87 7.50 9.36
CA ASN A 319 13.95 8.45 9.99
C ASN A 319 12.54 7.85 10.17
N MET A 320 12.04 7.04 9.20
CA MET A 320 10.80 6.29 9.35
C MET A 320 10.89 5.28 10.50
N ARG A 321 11.99 4.52 10.58
CA ARG A 321 12.25 3.53 11.65
C ARG A 321 12.23 4.16 13.04
N GLN A 322 12.77 5.37 13.15
CA GLN A 322 12.82 6.14 14.39
C GLN A 322 11.53 6.94 14.69
N GLY A 323 10.51 6.86 13.81
CA GLY A 323 9.27 7.61 13.96
C GLY A 323 9.45 9.13 13.84
N LYS A 324 10.51 9.59 13.18
CA LYS A 324 10.85 11.02 13.01
C LYS A 324 10.25 11.63 11.75
N THR A 325 9.59 10.82 10.91
CA THR A 325 8.95 11.34 9.68
C THR A 325 7.62 12.00 10.01
N ASN A 326 7.50 13.27 9.61
CA ASN A 326 6.25 14.01 9.63
C ASN A 326 5.82 14.20 8.18
N GLY A 327 4.82 13.47 7.72
CA GLY A 327 4.38 13.52 6.33
C GLY A 327 3.45 12.37 6.01
N ASN A 328 2.92 12.36 4.79
CA ASN A 328 2.07 11.27 4.32
C ASN A 328 2.93 10.23 3.61
N LYS A 329 3.14 10.40 2.31
CA LYS A 329 3.92 9.46 1.51
C LYS A 329 5.07 10.20 0.81
N VAL A 330 6.22 9.58 0.79
CA VAL A 330 7.40 10.06 0.07
C VAL A 330 7.67 9.12 -1.09
N HIS A 331 7.92 9.67 -2.26
CA HIS A 331 8.35 8.92 -3.43
C HIS A 331 9.84 9.15 -3.71
N VAL A 332 10.47 8.14 -4.27
CA VAL A 332 11.85 8.19 -4.81
C VAL A 332 11.78 8.37 -6.32
N ASP A 333 12.54 9.30 -6.84
CA ASP A 333 12.86 9.45 -8.24
C ASP A 333 14.34 9.13 -8.44
N PRO A 334 14.69 7.98 -9.02
CA PRO A 334 16.10 7.62 -9.19
C PRO A 334 16.89 8.54 -10.15
N THR A 335 16.20 9.40 -10.90
CA THR A 335 16.83 10.33 -11.85
C THR A 335 17.26 11.65 -11.20
N ILE A 336 16.77 11.94 -9.98
CA ILE A 336 17.21 13.12 -9.24
C ILE A 336 18.63 12.87 -8.74
N ALA A 337 19.57 13.66 -9.22
CA ALA A 337 20.93 13.68 -8.70
C ALA A 337 20.91 14.23 -7.26
N GLY A 338 21.66 13.60 -6.37
CA GLY A 338 21.86 14.14 -5.02
C GLY A 338 22.39 15.58 -5.12
N GLY A 339 21.60 16.55 -4.66
CA GLY A 339 22.05 17.93 -4.58
C GLY A 339 22.93 18.09 -3.34
N ASP A 340 24.00 18.84 -3.49
CA ASP A 340 24.71 19.44 -2.36
C ASP A 340 23.68 20.31 -1.58
N HIS A 341 23.26 19.85 -0.42
CA HIS A 341 22.45 20.60 0.52
C HIS A 341 23.31 21.06 1.69
#